data_fc17aa30b95baa3a28b1b30104b73b9b
#
_entry.id   fc17aa30b95baa3a28b1b30104b73b9b
#
_cell.length_a   1.000
_cell.length_b   1.000
_cell.length_c   1.000
_cell.angle_alpha   90.00
_cell.angle_beta   90.00
_cell.angle_gamma   90.00
#
_symmetry.space_group_name_H-M   'P 1'
#
loop_
_entity.id
_entity.type
_entity.pdbx_description
1 polymer ?
#
loop_
_entity_poly.entity_id
_entity_poly.type
_entity_poly.pdbx_seq_one_letter_code
_entity_poly.pdbx_strand_id
1 'polypeptide(L)'
;LTPKALAEGLLSEREAAPILEREARQRSARAALEGDRVFPDRGTREELLSLGVGLSEETTAAGLLRRPDAPAALRAWLAARLGEEVAGLDDEEWERLGNDVRYDGFLKREREVLARVRRSAGRAIPPGFRYRGIPGLSAEAVEKLERHRPRTIGQAGRIPGVTAAAVTLL
;
A
#
# COMPACT_ATOMS: atom_id res chain seq x y z
N LEU A 1 -5.22 -15.94 12.61
CA LEU A 1 -5.71 -16.26 13.99
C LEU A 1 -6.25 -17.69 14.09
N THR A 2 -7.00 -18.19 13.08
CA THR A 2 -7.66 -19.49 13.08
C THR A 2 -6.71 -20.68 13.31
N PRO A 3 -5.54 -20.79 12.64
CA PRO A 3 -4.61 -21.91 12.88
C PRO A 3 -4.08 -21.95 14.32
N LYS A 4 -3.89 -20.77 14.95
CA LYS A 4 -3.44 -20.67 16.34
C LYS A 4 -4.53 -21.11 17.31
N ALA A 5 -5.78 -20.66 17.08
CA ALA A 5 -6.93 -21.06 17.90
C ALA A 5 -7.18 -22.58 17.84
N LEU A 6 -6.98 -23.18 16.65
CA LEU A 6 -7.06 -24.64 16.47
C LEU A 6 -5.94 -25.35 17.26
N ALA A 7 -4.70 -24.88 17.14
CA ALA A 7 -3.55 -25.45 17.85
C ALA A 7 -3.66 -25.35 19.38
N GLU A 8 -4.30 -24.28 19.88
CA GLU A 8 -4.56 -24.07 21.31
C GLU A 8 -5.86 -24.72 21.82
N GLY A 9 -6.59 -25.46 20.95
CA GLY A 9 -7.83 -26.16 21.31
C GLY A 9 -9.02 -25.21 21.59
N LEU A 10 -8.95 -23.96 21.16
CA LEU A 10 -10.02 -22.97 21.28
C LEU A 10 -11.11 -23.15 20.22
N LEU A 11 -10.81 -23.87 19.15
CA LEU A 11 -11.73 -24.26 18.07
C LEU A 11 -11.53 -25.75 17.78
N SER A 12 -12.64 -26.46 17.55
CA SER A 12 -12.60 -27.81 17.01
C SER A 12 -12.28 -27.80 15.50
N GLU A 13 -11.77 -28.90 14.97
CA GLU A 13 -11.53 -29.04 13.52
C GLU A 13 -12.81 -28.78 12.69
N ARG A 14 -13.96 -29.23 13.18
CA ARG A 14 -15.25 -29.04 12.52
C ARG A 14 -15.65 -27.55 12.44
N GLU A 15 -15.37 -26.78 13.48
CA GLU A 15 -15.63 -25.33 13.49
C GLU A 15 -14.59 -24.54 12.69
N ALA A 16 -13.36 -25.01 12.66
CA ALA A 16 -12.29 -24.37 11.91
C ALA A 16 -12.37 -24.63 10.41
N ALA A 17 -12.88 -25.79 9.96
CA ALA A 17 -12.91 -26.19 8.56
C ALA A 17 -13.55 -25.14 7.63
N PRO A 18 -14.79 -24.66 7.88
CA PRO A 18 -15.41 -23.66 6.99
C PRO A 18 -14.66 -22.32 6.97
N ILE A 19 -14.02 -21.94 8.09
CA ILE A 19 -13.24 -20.72 8.18
C ILE A 19 -11.97 -20.85 7.32
N LEU A 20 -11.28 -21.98 7.44
CA LEU A 20 -10.05 -22.25 6.67
C LEU A 20 -10.32 -22.37 5.17
N GLU A 21 -11.45 -22.98 4.78
CA GLU A 21 -11.87 -23.03 3.39
C GLU A 21 -12.15 -21.63 2.83
N ARG A 22 -12.86 -20.79 3.58
CA ARG A 22 -13.11 -19.39 3.20
C ARG A 22 -11.80 -18.60 3.08
N GLU A 23 -10.90 -18.74 4.05
CA GLU A 23 -9.57 -18.10 3.98
C GLU A 23 -8.75 -18.62 2.78
N ALA A 24 -8.89 -19.89 2.42
CA ALA A 24 -8.22 -20.46 1.26
C ALA A 24 -8.78 -19.91 -0.05
N ARG A 25 -10.12 -19.85 -0.21
CA ARG A 25 -10.75 -19.22 -1.38
C ARG A 25 -10.33 -17.76 -1.53
N GLN A 26 -10.37 -16.98 -0.46
CA GLN A 26 -9.94 -15.57 -0.48
C GLN A 26 -8.46 -15.40 -0.88
N ARG A 27 -7.59 -16.28 -0.40
CA ARG A 27 -6.17 -16.26 -0.78
C ARG A 27 -5.97 -16.61 -2.26
N SER A 28 -6.69 -17.62 -2.76
CA SER A 28 -6.64 -18.00 -4.18
C SER A 28 -7.11 -16.87 -5.08
N ALA A 29 -8.28 -16.30 -4.79
CA ALA A 29 -8.85 -15.19 -5.55
C ALA A 29 -7.92 -13.96 -5.54
N ARG A 30 -7.32 -13.66 -4.39
CA ARG A 30 -6.36 -12.58 -4.27
C ARG A 30 -5.11 -12.83 -5.13
N ALA A 31 -4.56 -14.03 -5.08
CA ALA A 31 -3.39 -14.40 -5.89
C ALA A 31 -3.70 -14.31 -7.39
N ALA A 32 -4.89 -14.74 -7.83
CA ALA A 32 -5.35 -14.63 -9.20
C ALA A 32 -5.46 -13.15 -9.62
N LEU A 33 -6.08 -12.29 -8.81
CA LEU A 33 -6.19 -10.85 -9.08
C LEU A 33 -4.83 -10.14 -9.15
N GLU A 34 -3.88 -10.51 -8.30
CA GLU A 34 -2.54 -9.91 -8.28
C GLU A 34 -1.64 -10.44 -9.40
N GLY A 35 -1.84 -11.68 -9.82
CA GLY A 35 -1.06 -12.34 -10.86
C GLY A 35 -1.53 -12.02 -12.28
N ASP A 36 -2.81 -11.73 -12.49
CA ASP A 36 -3.35 -11.47 -13.81
C ASP A 36 -2.98 -10.06 -14.31
N ARG A 37 -2.27 -10.03 -15.44
CA ARG A 37 -1.85 -8.79 -16.09
C ARG A 37 -2.88 -8.38 -17.15
N VAL A 38 -3.36 -7.17 -17.04
CA VAL A 38 -4.35 -6.57 -17.93
C VAL A 38 -3.64 -5.58 -18.85
N PHE A 39 -3.57 -5.92 -20.13
CA PHE A 39 -2.91 -5.11 -21.15
C PHE A 39 -3.92 -4.18 -21.83
N PRO A 40 -3.50 -2.97 -22.23
CA PRO A 40 -4.36 -1.99 -22.87
C PRO A 40 -4.51 -2.27 -24.39
N ASP A 41 -4.77 -3.53 -24.79
CA ASP A 41 -5.15 -3.84 -26.15
C ASP A 41 -6.54 -3.29 -26.50
N ARG A 42 -6.90 -3.31 -27.78
CA ARG A 42 -8.12 -2.68 -28.27
C ARG A 42 -9.38 -3.30 -27.65
N GLY A 43 -9.48 -4.64 -27.61
CA GLY A 43 -10.65 -5.34 -27.08
C GLY A 43 -10.83 -5.08 -25.58
N THR A 44 -9.76 -5.27 -24.80
CA THR A 44 -9.77 -5.02 -23.36
C THR A 44 -10.12 -3.56 -23.03
N ARG A 45 -9.64 -2.60 -23.81
CA ARG A 45 -10.01 -1.19 -23.63
C ARG A 45 -11.48 -0.93 -23.90
N GLU A 46 -12.03 -1.46 -24.98
CA GLU A 46 -13.44 -1.30 -25.36
C GLU A 46 -14.36 -1.91 -24.28
N GLU A 47 -14.04 -3.12 -23.82
CA GLU A 47 -14.77 -3.79 -22.72
C GLU A 47 -14.75 -2.97 -21.43
N LEU A 48 -13.58 -2.59 -20.95
CA LEU A 48 -13.44 -1.84 -19.71
C LEU A 48 -14.06 -0.45 -19.81
N LEU A 49 -13.94 0.21 -20.96
CA LEU A 49 -14.55 1.52 -21.20
C LEU A 49 -16.07 1.43 -21.15
N SER A 50 -16.69 0.36 -21.65
CA SER A 50 -18.13 0.11 -21.55
C SER A 50 -18.61 -0.01 -20.10
N LEU A 51 -17.70 -0.41 -19.18
CA LEU A 51 -17.94 -0.46 -17.74
C LEU A 51 -17.61 0.87 -17.03
N GLY A 52 -17.16 1.89 -17.77
CA GLY A 52 -16.70 3.16 -17.20
C GLY A 52 -15.26 3.13 -16.67
N VAL A 53 -14.46 2.10 -17.00
CA VAL A 53 -13.09 1.95 -16.53
C VAL A 53 -12.12 2.27 -17.68
N GLY A 54 -11.41 3.39 -17.59
CA GLY A 54 -10.34 3.72 -18.56
C GLY A 54 -9.09 2.87 -18.33
N LEU A 55 -8.46 2.36 -19.39
CA LEU A 55 -7.18 1.64 -19.34
C LEU A 55 -6.19 2.27 -20.31
N SER A 56 -5.20 3.04 -19.79
CA SER A 56 -4.16 3.71 -20.58
C SER A 56 -2.85 2.92 -20.65
N GLU A 57 -2.54 2.20 -19.60
CA GLU A 57 -1.29 1.45 -19.43
C GLU A 57 -1.56 0.09 -18.77
N GLU A 58 -0.57 -0.80 -18.86
CA GLU A 58 -0.63 -2.12 -18.26
C GLU A 58 -0.86 -2.03 -16.74
N THR A 59 -1.75 -2.87 -16.23
CA THR A 59 -2.03 -2.98 -14.81
C THR A 59 -2.30 -4.43 -14.41
N THR A 60 -2.59 -4.71 -13.15
CA THR A 60 -3.12 -6.01 -12.71
C THR A 60 -4.64 -5.93 -12.52
N ALA A 61 -5.31 -7.08 -12.52
CA ALA A 61 -6.73 -7.16 -12.16
C ALA A 61 -6.99 -6.55 -10.78
N ALA A 62 -6.10 -6.81 -9.80
CA ALA A 62 -6.11 -6.13 -8.51
C ALA A 62 -5.91 -4.61 -8.64
N GLY A 63 -5.12 -4.15 -9.60
CA GLY A 63 -4.91 -2.73 -9.89
C GLY A 63 -6.19 -2.02 -10.32
N LEU A 64 -7.02 -2.69 -11.13
CA LEU A 64 -8.35 -2.18 -11.50
C LEU A 64 -9.27 -2.08 -10.29
N LEU A 65 -9.27 -3.09 -9.41
CA LEU A 65 -10.10 -3.12 -8.21
C LEU A 65 -9.68 -2.10 -7.14
N ARG A 66 -8.41 -1.66 -7.15
CA ARG A 66 -7.89 -0.61 -6.24
C ARG A 66 -8.39 0.79 -6.57
N ARG A 67 -9.00 1.00 -7.74
CA ARG A 67 -9.50 2.32 -8.13
C ARG A 67 -10.69 2.70 -7.25
N PRO A 68 -10.78 3.95 -6.78
CA PRO A 68 -11.87 4.41 -5.94
C PRO A 68 -13.23 4.35 -6.64
N ASP A 69 -13.22 4.49 -7.96
CA ASP A 69 -14.35 4.52 -8.88
C ASP A 69 -14.63 3.16 -9.57
N ALA A 70 -14.02 2.07 -9.07
CA ALA A 70 -14.23 0.75 -9.63
C ALA A 70 -15.73 0.37 -9.57
N PRO A 71 -16.40 0.19 -10.73
CA PRO A 71 -17.84 -0.07 -10.76
C PRO A 71 -18.15 -1.49 -10.31
N ALA A 72 -19.35 -1.72 -9.81
CA ALA A 72 -19.83 -3.05 -9.40
C ALA A 72 -19.77 -4.08 -10.56
N ALA A 73 -20.00 -3.62 -11.80
CA ALA A 73 -19.95 -4.45 -13.00
C ALA A 73 -18.53 -5.03 -13.28
N LEU A 74 -17.50 -4.43 -12.71
CA LEU A 74 -16.12 -4.94 -12.84
C LEU A 74 -15.97 -6.35 -12.26
N ARG A 75 -16.79 -6.73 -11.25
CA ARG A 75 -16.79 -8.09 -10.69
C ARG A 75 -17.14 -9.14 -11.76
N ALA A 76 -18.19 -8.89 -12.55
CA ALA A 76 -18.62 -9.83 -13.60
C ALA A 76 -17.53 -9.98 -14.69
N TRP A 77 -16.88 -8.90 -15.08
CA TRP A 77 -15.78 -8.92 -16.03
C TRP A 77 -14.57 -9.71 -15.49
N LEU A 78 -14.21 -9.49 -14.21
CA LEU A 78 -13.13 -10.22 -13.56
C LEU A 78 -13.47 -11.70 -13.38
N ALA A 79 -14.72 -12.05 -13.05
CA ALA A 79 -15.18 -13.42 -12.94
C ALA A 79 -15.12 -14.16 -14.29
N ALA A 80 -15.51 -13.52 -15.38
CA ALA A 80 -15.38 -14.09 -16.72
C ALA A 80 -13.92 -14.34 -17.12
N ARG A 81 -13.00 -13.49 -16.66
CA ARG A 81 -11.58 -13.55 -16.97
C ARG A 81 -10.80 -14.54 -16.11
N LEU A 82 -11.10 -14.59 -14.80
CA LEU A 82 -10.35 -15.36 -13.80
C LEU A 82 -11.06 -16.68 -13.41
N GLY A 83 -12.28 -16.90 -13.91
CA GLY A 83 -13.00 -18.12 -13.64
C GLY A 83 -13.44 -18.28 -12.20
N GLU A 84 -13.41 -19.52 -11.71
CA GLU A 84 -13.94 -19.95 -10.40
C GLU A 84 -13.30 -19.25 -9.21
N GLU A 85 -12.04 -18.80 -9.33
CA GLU A 85 -11.35 -18.05 -8.27
C GLU A 85 -12.09 -16.76 -7.87
N VAL A 86 -12.79 -16.14 -8.81
CA VAL A 86 -13.59 -14.93 -8.55
C VAL A 86 -15.08 -15.22 -8.61
N ALA A 87 -15.52 -16.05 -9.55
CA ALA A 87 -16.94 -16.41 -9.70
C ALA A 87 -17.49 -17.17 -8.47
N GLY A 88 -16.65 -18.00 -7.85
CA GLY A 88 -17.03 -18.81 -6.68
C GLY A 88 -17.09 -18.06 -5.35
N LEU A 89 -16.79 -16.76 -5.33
CA LEU A 89 -16.92 -15.95 -4.12
C LEU A 89 -18.36 -15.49 -3.92
N ASP A 90 -18.88 -15.59 -2.70
CA ASP A 90 -20.11 -14.92 -2.33
C ASP A 90 -19.94 -13.38 -2.24
N ASP A 91 -21.03 -12.66 -2.02
CA ASP A 91 -21.00 -11.18 -2.00
C ASP A 91 -20.18 -10.65 -0.82
N GLU A 92 -20.26 -11.29 0.33
CA GLU A 92 -19.47 -10.90 1.52
C GLU A 92 -17.98 -11.16 1.30
N GLU A 93 -17.64 -12.32 0.73
CA GLU A 93 -16.26 -12.67 0.38
C GLU A 93 -15.67 -11.69 -0.65
N TRP A 94 -16.47 -11.32 -1.65
CA TRP A 94 -16.06 -10.34 -2.65
C TRP A 94 -15.84 -8.94 -2.07
N GLU A 95 -16.77 -8.45 -1.25
CA GLU A 95 -16.62 -7.13 -0.60
C GLU A 95 -15.40 -7.10 0.31
N ARG A 96 -15.19 -8.15 1.10
CA ARG A 96 -14.00 -8.28 1.97
C ARG A 96 -12.72 -8.25 1.16
N LEU A 97 -12.64 -9.06 0.10
CA LEU A 97 -11.49 -9.10 -0.80
C LEU A 97 -11.21 -7.73 -1.44
N GLY A 98 -12.25 -7.05 -1.92
CA GLY A 98 -12.15 -5.72 -2.50
C GLY A 98 -11.63 -4.68 -1.51
N ASN A 99 -12.08 -4.74 -0.26
CA ASN A 99 -11.62 -3.88 0.81
C ASN A 99 -10.15 -4.16 1.16
N ASP A 100 -9.77 -5.43 1.29
CA ASP A 100 -8.39 -5.84 1.57
C ASP A 100 -7.43 -5.39 0.45
N VAL A 101 -7.81 -5.58 -0.82
CA VAL A 101 -7.01 -5.17 -1.98
C VAL A 101 -6.83 -3.64 -2.03
N ARG A 102 -7.88 -2.86 -1.70
CA ARG A 102 -7.78 -1.39 -1.62
C ARG A 102 -6.93 -0.95 -0.44
N TYR A 103 -7.13 -1.55 0.72
CA TYR A 103 -6.41 -1.22 1.95
C TYR A 103 -4.92 -1.52 1.85
N ASP A 104 -4.54 -2.65 1.25
CA ASP A 104 -3.13 -2.97 1.02
C ASP A 104 -2.44 -2.00 0.07
N GLY A 105 -3.16 -1.49 -0.94
CA GLY A 105 -2.65 -0.43 -1.79
C GLY A 105 -2.34 0.86 -1.01
N PHE A 106 -3.15 1.18 -0.02
CA PHE A 106 -2.91 2.29 0.90
C PHE A 106 -1.71 2.01 1.81
N LEU A 107 -1.69 0.86 2.49
CA LEU A 107 -0.58 0.45 3.37
C LEU A 107 0.75 0.36 2.64
N LYS A 108 0.76 -0.11 1.39
CA LYS A 108 1.99 -0.16 0.59
C LYS A 108 2.54 1.24 0.35
N ARG A 109 1.68 2.18 -0.04
CA ARG A 109 2.06 3.59 -0.21
C ARG A 109 2.58 4.22 1.09
N GLU A 110 1.90 4.00 2.21
CA GLU A 110 2.37 4.47 3.50
C GLU A 110 3.74 3.88 3.88
N ARG A 111 3.93 2.57 3.69
CA ARG A 111 5.22 1.91 3.95
C ARG A 111 6.34 2.48 3.06
N GLU A 112 6.06 2.77 1.81
CA GLU A 112 7.02 3.40 0.89
C GLU A 112 7.38 4.82 1.33
N VAL A 113 6.39 5.61 1.76
CA VAL A 113 6.61 6.94 2.33
C VAL A 113 7.45 6.84 3.60
N LEU A 114 7.08 5.96 4.54
CA LEU A 114 7.84 5.73 5.77
C LEU A 114 9.26 5.22 5.49
N ALA A 115 9.43 4.33 4.52
CA ALA A 115 10.75 3.84 4.12
C ALA A 115 11.61 4.97 3.50
N ARG A 116 11.00 5.86 2.74
CA ARG A 116 11.67 7.07 2.21
C ARG A 116 12.10 8.00 3.33
N VAL A 117 11.20 8.29 4.27
CA VAL A 117 11.49 9.11 5.45
C VAL A 117 12.62 8.48 6.29
N ARG A 118 12.56 7.17 6.54
CA ARG A 118 13.62 6.46 7.29
C ARG A 118 14.97 6.50 6.56
N ARG A 119 14.99 6.32 5.23
CA ARG A 119 16.22 6.42 4.44
C ARG A 119 16.79 7.83 4.50
N SER A 120 15.95 8.86 4.37
CA SER A 120 16.36 10.25 4.51
C SER A 120 16.88 10.53 5.93
N ALA A 121 16.18 10.01 6.95
CA ALA A 121 16.60 10.17 8.35
C ALA A 121 17.97 9.57 8.65
N GLY A 122 18.34 8.48 7.97
CA GLY A 122 19.65 7.83 8.08
C GLY A 122 20.79 8.55 7.36
N ARG A 123 20.51 9.53 6.48
CA ARG A 123 21.57 10.26 5.77
C ARG A 123 22.46 11.00 6.76
N ALA A 124 23.77 10.77 6.63
CA ALA A 124 24.75 11.42 7.46
C ALA A 124 24.89 12.90 7.10
N ILE A 125 25.01 13.72 8.13
CA ILE A 125 25.45 15.13 8.01
C ILE A 125 26.95 15.14 8.26
N PRO A 126 27.78 15.56 7.28
CA PRO A 126 29.23 15.55 7.43
C PRO A 126 29.70 16.36 8.64
N PRO A 127 30.74 15.92 9.34
CA PRO A 127 31.38 16.76 10.36
C PRO A 127 31.79 18.11 9.78
N GLY A 128 31.45 19.19 10.47
CA GLY A 128 31.78 20.54 9.99
C GLY A 128 30.80 21.10 8.96
N PHE A 129 29.67 20.44 8.72
CA PHE A 129 28.61 20.95 7.84
C PHE A 129 28.15 22.35 8.29
N ARG A 130 28.09 23.30 7.34
CA ARG A 130 27.70 24.69 7.60
C ARG A 130 26.23 24.88 7.35
N TYR A 131 25.46 25.19 8.38
CA TYR A 131 24.03 25.45 8.28
C TYR A 131 23.72 26.88 7.87
N ARG A 132 24.64 27.83 8.13
CA ARG A 132 24.50 29.22 7.71
C ARG A 132 24.57 29.35 6.21
N GLY A 133 23.67 30.14 5.64
CA GLY A 133 23.61 30.38 4.20
C GLY A 133 22.75 29.41 3.41
N ILE A 134 22.11 28.45 4.06
CA ILE A 134 21.11 27.60 3.39
C ILE A 134 19.83 28.43 3.20
N PRO A 135 19.42 28.70 1.95
CA PRO A 135 18.20 29.46 1.68
C PRO A 135 16.98 28.77 2.31
N GLY A 136 16.16 29.55 3.02
CA GLY A 136 14.94 29.05 3.65
C GLY A 136 15.13 28.48 5.08
N LEU A 137 16.36 28.37 5.57
CA LEU A 137 16.61 27.98 6.95
C LEU A 137 16.50 29.21 7.87
N SER A 138 15.65 29.13 8.90
CA SER A 138 15.50 30.23 9.85
C SER A 138 16.74 30.37 10.75
N ALA A 139 17.01 31.59 11.25
CA ALA A 139 18.12 31.88 12.16
C ALA A 139 18.05 30.99 13.42
N GLU A 140 16.85 30.73 13.96
CA GLU A 140 16.61 29.86 15.10
C GLU A 140 17.00 28.39 14.78
N ALA A 141 16.58 27.88 13.59
CA ALA A 141 16.94 26.53 13.17
C ALA A 141 18.46 26.38 13.00
N VAL A 142 19.12 27.37 12.39
CA VAL A 142 20.59 27.40 12.25
C VAL A 142 21.26 27.34 13.61
N GLU A 143 20.85 28.19 14.56
CA GLU A 143 21.44 28.22 15.93
C GLU A 143 21.31 26.86 16.61
N LYS A 144 20.12 26.23 16.54
CA LYS A 144 19.87 24.94 17.14
C LYS A 144 20.67 23.81 16.49
N LEU A 145 20.77 23.80 15.18
CA LEU A 145 21.57 22.83 14.42
C LEU A 145 23.07 22.98 14.71
N GLU A 146 23.58 24.20 14.81
CA GLU A 146 24.98 24.47 15.17
C GLU A 146 25.29 24.07 16.63
N ARG A 147 24.34 24.26 17.54
CA ARG A 147 24.47 23.88 18.94
C ARG A 147 24.47 22.35 19.12
N HIS A 148 23.52 21.67 18.51
CA HIS A 148 23.31 20.23 18.71
C HIS A 148 24.20 19.32 17.83
N ARG A 149 24.72 19.86 16.71
CA ARG A 149 25.60 19.15 15.78
C ARG A 149 25.08 17.74 15.42
N PRO A 150 23.83 17.61 14.89
CA PRO A 150 23.30 16.31 14.56
C PRO A 150 24.14 15.58 13.52
N ARG A 151 24.34 14.29 13.70
CA ARG A 151 25.11 13.44 12.77
C ARG A 151 24.28 12.90 11.62
N THR A 152 22.94 12.95 11.73
CA THR A 152 22.02 12.49 10.69
C THR A 152 20.85 13.45 10.54
N ILE A 153 20.21 13.41 9.36
CA ILE A 153 18.97 14.17 9.07
C ILE A 153 17.88 13.84 10.10
N GLY A 154 17.75 12.57 10.49
CA GLY A 154 16.77 12.16 11.50
C GLY A 154 17.05 12.72 12.90
N GLN A 155 18.32 12.88 13.27
CA GLN A 155 18.69 13.56 14.51
C GLN A 155 18.35 15.05 14.45
N ALA A 156 18.61 15.71 13.31
CA ALA A 156 18.22 17.11 13.10
C ALA A 156 16.71 17.33 13.30
N GLY A 157 15.88 16.45 12.76
CA GLY A 157 14.41 16.55 12.88
C GLY A 157 13.86 16.30 14.29
N ARG A 158 14.66 15.77 15.23
CA ARG A 158 14.28 15.56 16.63
C ARG A 158 14.62 16.75 17.51
N ILE A 159 15.32 17.74 16.99
CA ILE A 159 15.72 18.93 17.76
C ILE A 159 14.48 19.85 17.91
N PRO A 160 14.04 20.18 19.14
CA PRO A 160 12.91 21.06 19.34
C PRO A 160 13.11 22.41 18.66
N GLY A 161 12.13 22.80 17.81
CA GLY A 161 12.17 24.04 17.03
C GLY A 161 12.86 23.93 15.65
N VAL A 162 13.37 22.75 15.27
CA VAL A 162 13.73 22.45 13.88
C VAL A 162 12.50 21.84 13.21
N THR A 163 11.89 22.57 12.27
CA THR A 163 10.67 22.17 11.57
C THR A 163 10.94 21.09 10.51
N ALA A 164 9.92 20.34 10.11
CA ALA A 164 10.03 19.38 9.00
C ALA A 164 10.50 20.06 7.69
N ALA A 165 10.05 21.29 7.43
CA ALA A 165 10.51 22.09 6.30
C ALA A 165 12.03 22.37 6.39
N ALA A 166 12.54 22.75 7.58
CA ALA A 166 13.96 22.96 7.79
C ALA A 166 14.78 21.68 7.55
N VAL A 167 14.27 20.52 7.98
CA VAL A 167 14.91 19.21 7.75
C VAL A 167 14.99 18.86 6.26
N THR A 168 14.01 19.27 5.47
CA THR A 168 13.99 19.00 4.02
C THR A 168 15.06 19.79 3.25
N LEU A 169 15.56 20.88 3.84
CA LEU A 169 16.61 21.73 3.25
C LEU A 169 18.03 21.21 3.52
N LEU A 170 18.19 20.23 4.42
CA LEU A 170 19.46 19.60 4.75
C LEU A 170 19.76 18.40 3.85
#